data_653aa6966f09926ef24445b693487322
#
_entry.id   653aa6966f09926ef24445b693487322
#
_cell.length_a   1.000
_cell.length_b   1.000
_cell.length_c   1.000
_cell.angle_alpha   90.00
_cell.angle_beta   90.00
_cell.angle_gamma   90.00
#
_symmetry.space_group_name_H-M   'P 1'
#
loop_
_entity.id
_entity.type
_entity.pdbx_description
1 polymer ?
#
loop_
_entity_poly.entity_id
_entity_poly.type
_entity_poly.pdbx_seq_one_letter_code
_entity_poly.pdbx_strand_id
1 'polypeptide(L)'
;REAIFNAIPMNLKHAVSAGIGLFIAFIGLQNAKIVVESATLVSVFSFKGSLDAGTFNSVGITVLLALIGVLITGILVVKNIKGNILWGILITWILGIICEVTGLYQPNAELGMFSVLPDFSSGFGIQSMAPTFFKMDFSGILSLNFVTIMFAFLFVDMFDTLGTLIGVASKADMLDKDGKLPKIRGALLSDAIGTSLGAVFGTSTT
;
A
#
# COMPACT_ATOMS: atom_id res chain seq x y z
N ARG A 1 6.72 -24.05 -2.75
CA ARG A 1 5.69 -23.02 -2.99
C ARG A 1 4.69 -23.46 -4.07
N GLU A 2 5.11 -23.91 -5.27
CA GLU A 2 4.22 -24.35 -6.36
C GLU A 2 3.24 -25.47 -5.97
N ALA A 3 3.71 -26.49 -5.24
CA ALA A 3 2.86 -27.59 -4.77
C ALA A 3 1.76 -27.11 -3.82
N ILE A 4 2.08 -26.17 -2.93
CA ILE A 4 1.11 -25.55 -2.02
C ILE A 4 0.12 -24.70 -2.82
N PHE A 5 0.61 -23.91 -3.77
CA PHE A 5 -0.24 -23.11 -4.65
C PHE A 5 -1.27 -23.96 -5.41
N ASN A 6 -0.84 -25.09 -5.98
CA ASN A 6 -1.72 -25.96 -6.74
C ASN A 6 -2.69 -26.75 -5.86
N ALA A 7 -2.38 -26.94 -4.57
CA ALA A 7 -3.26 -27.57 -3.60
C ALA A 7 -4.40 -26.66 -3.12
N ILE A 8 -4.28 -25.32 -3.29
CA ILE A 8 -5.31 -24.38 -2.87
C ILE A 8 -6.46 -24.37 -3.87
N PRO A 9 -7.71 -24.60 -3.45
CA PRO A 9 -8.88 -24.51 -4.34
C PRO A 9 -9.05 -23.12 -4.95
N MET A 10 -9.57 -23.03 -6.18
CA MET A 10 -9.75 -21.75 -6.90
C MET A 10 -10.63 -20.76 -6.12
N ASN A 11 -11.71 -21.23 -5.50
CA ASN A 11 -12.58 -20.36 -4.70
C ASN A 11 -11.82 -19.67 -3.55
N LEU A 12 -10.88 -20.39 -2.92
CA LEU A 12 -10.06 -19.83 -1.84
C LEU A 12 -9.05 -18.81 -2.41
N LYS A 13 -8.48 -19.06 -3.59
CA LYS A 13 -7.60 -18.10 -4.26
C LYS A 13 -8.31 -16.78 -4.56
N HIS A 14 -9.54 -16.83 -5.07
CA HIS A 14 -10.34 -15.64 -5.31
C HIS A 14 -10.72 -14.92 -4.00
N ALA A 15 -11.06 -15.68 -2.96
CA ALA A 15 -11.37 -15.11 -1.64
C ALA A 15 -10.15 -14.39 -1.03
N VAL A 16 -8.95 -14.98 -1.14
CA VAL A 16 -7.70 -14.35 -0.68
C VAL A 16 -7.41 -13.07 -1.47
N SER A 17 -7.54 -13.10 -2.79
CA SER A 17 -7.35 -11.91 -3.63
C SER A 17 -8.33 -10.78 -3.27
N ALA A 18 -9.61 -11.11 -3.06
CA ALA A 18 -10.60 -10.12 -2.60
C ALA A 18 -10.29 -9.59 -1.20
N GLY A 19 -9.86 -10.46 -0.28
CA GLY A 19 -9.46 -10.09 1.08
C GLY A 19 -8.27 -9.15 1.11
N ILE A 20 -7.26 -9.40 0.29
CA ILE A 20 -6.08 -8.51 0.13
C ILE A 20 -6.52 -7.16 -0.44
N GLY A 21 -7.39 -7.14 -1.44
CA GLY A 21 -7.92 -5.89 -1.99
C GLY A 21 -8.66 -5.05 -0.93
N LEU A 22 -9.49 -5.69 -0.10
CA LEU A 22 -10.18 -5.03 1.03
C LEU A 22 -9.20 -4.55 2.10
N PHE A 23 -8.16 -5.33 2.40
CA PHE A 23 -7.11 -4.96 3.35
C PHE A 23 -6.35 -3.72 2.87
N ILE A 24 -5.92 -3.69 1.61
CA ILE A 24 -5.23 -2.53 1.01
C ILE A 24 -6.15 -1.30 1.04
N ALA A 25 -7.43 -1.46 0.70
CA ALA A 25 -8.40 -0.39 0.80
C ALA A 25 -8.54 0.15 2.23
N PHE A 26 -8.59 -0.73 3.22
CA PHE A 26 -8.68 -0.35 4.63
C PHE A 26 -7.43 0.42 5.10
N ILE A 27 -6.24 -0.07 4.75
CA ILE A 27 -4.98 0.65 5.03
C ILE A 27 -4.96 2.02 4.34
N GLY A 28 -5.42 2.10 3.10
CA GLY A 28 -5.57 3.37 2.37
C GLY A 28 -6.50 4.35 3.11
N LEU A 29 -7.64 3.89 3.61
CA LEU A 29 -8.57 4.70 4.40
C LEU A 29 -7.96 5.18 5.73
N GLN A 30 -7.14 4.34 6.39
CA GLN A 30 -6.43 4.73 7.61
C GLN A 30 -5.33 5.76 7.33
N ASN A 31 -4.52 5.55 6.29
CA ASN A 31 -3.48 6.50 5.89
C ASN A 31 -4.05 7.84 5.48
N ALA A 32 -5.20 7.85 4.82
CA ALA A 32 -5.95 9.04 4.47
C ALA A 32 -6.67 9.69 5.68
N LYS A 33 -6.59 9.10 6.88
CA LYS A 33 -7.29 9.53 8.10
C LYS A 33 -8.82 9.56 7.98
N ILE A 34 -9.39 8.89 6.97
CA ILE A 34 -10.85 8.69 6.86
C ILE A 34 -11.32 7.74 7.97
N VAL A 35 -10.53 6.70 8.22
CA VAL A 35 -10.69 5.78 9.35
C VAL A 35 -9.60 6.09 10.37
N VAL A 36 -10.00 6.34 11.60
CA VAL A 36 -9.12 6.71 12.72
C VAL A 36 -9.24 5.72 13.86
N GLU A 37 -8.25 5.68 14.73
CA GLU A 37 -8.28 4.85 15.94
C GLU A 37 -9.40 5.28 16.89
N SER A 38 -10.01 4.31 17.57
CA SER A 38 -11.06 4.53 18.55
C SER A 38 -10.96 3.49 19.66
N ALA A 39 -11.59 3.79 20.79
CA ALA A 39 -11.69 2.86 21.92
C ALA A 39 -12.38 1.53 21.54
N THR A 40 -13.18 1.52 20.47
CA THR A 40 -13.89 0.35 19.94
C THR A 40 -13.27 -0.17 18.62
N LEU A 41 -11.99 -0.14 18.45
CA LEU A 41 -11.18 -0.52 17.30
C LEU A 41 -10.93 0.62 16.32
N VAL A 42 -11.96 1.08 15.61
CA VAL A 42 -11.86 2.15 14.60
C VAL A 42 -13.12 3.01 14.59
N SER A 43 -12.97 4.25 14.15
CA SER A 43 -14.05 5.20 13.97
C SER A 43 -13.88 5.95 12.64
N VAL A 44 -14.93 6.62 12.21
CA VAL A 44 -14.87 7.52 11.06
C VAL A 44 -14.40 8.90 11.51
N PHE A 45 -13.59 9.56 10.70
CA PHE A 45 -13.09 10.90 10.96
C PHE A 45 -14.24 11.91 11.24
N SER A 46 -14.09 12.69 12.30
CA SER A 46 -15.07 13.72 12.65
C SER A 46 -14.65 15.08 12.13
N PHE A 47 -15.29 15.56 11.08
CA PHE A 47 -15.06 16.89 10.53
C PHE A 47 -15.39 17.99 11.56
N LYS A 48 -16.48 17.82 12.32
CA LYS A 48 -16.85 18.76 13.39
C LYS A 48 -15.77 18.80 14.48
N GLY A 49 -15.30 17.64 14.94
CA GLY A 49 -14.22 17.57 15.92
C GLY A 49 -12.93 18.24 15.44
N SER A 50 -12.61 18.09 14.15
CA SER A 50 -11.45 18.74 13.54
C SER A 50 -11.60 20.27 13.43
N LEU A 51 -12.79 20.76 13.17
CA LEU A 51 -13.11 22.20 13.19
C LEU A 51 -13.00 22.77 14.60
N ASP A 52 -13.59 22.09 15.59
CA ASP A 52 -13.57 22.52 17.00
C ASP A 52 -12.13 22.51 17.58
N ALA A 53 -11.29 21.58 17.12
CA ALA A 53 -9.87 21.48 17.49
C ALA A 53 -8.93 22.39 16.68
N GLY A 54 -9.42 23.11 15.67
CA GLY A 54 -8.60 23.96 14.80
C GLY A 54 -7.64 23.21 13.87
N THR A 55 -7.83 21.88 13.71
CA THR A 55 -6.97 21.02 12.87
C THR A 55 -7.54 20.77 11.47
N PHE A 56 -8.63 21.44 11.12
CA PHE A 56 -9.32 21.22 9.85
C PHE A 56 -8.42 21.52 8.63
N ASN A 57 -7.65 22.62 8.69
CA ASN A 57 -6.77 23.00 7.58
C ASN A 57 -5.57 22.07 7.41
N SER A 58 -5.21 21.28 8.41
CA SER A 58 -4.13 20.29 8.32
C SER A 58 -4.67 18.90 8.01
N VAL A 59 -5.60 18.37 8.81
CA VAL A 59 -6.10 17.00 8.68
C VAL A 59 -7.43 16.93 7.93
N GLY A 60 -8.38 17.85 8.22
CA GLY A 60 -9.71 17.82 7.61
C GLY A 60 -9.67 17.99 6.08
N ILE A 61 -8.81 18.88 5.59
CA ILE A 61 -8.61 19.09 4.14
C ILE A 61 -8.03 17.85 3.46
N THR A 62 -7.08 17.15 4.08
CA THR A 62 -6.51 15.92 3.50
C THR A 62 -7.54 14.80 3.41
N VAL A 63 -8.39 14.65 4.43
CA VAL A 63 -9.52 13.70 4.41
C VAL A 63 -10.51 14.04 3.29
N LEU A 64 -10.85 15.32 3.14
CA LEU A 64 -11.74 15.79 2.08
C LEU A 64 -11.14 15.53 0.69
N LEU A 65 -9.86 15.84 0.49
CA LEU A 65 -9.14 15.58 -0.75
C LEU A 65 -9.09 14.09 -1.07
N ALA A 66 -8.88 13.24 -0.07
CA ALA A 66 -8.88 11.79 -0.25
C ALA A 66 -10.26 11.28 -0.71
N LEU A 67 -11.35 11.76 -0.11
CA LEU A 67 -12.71 11.41 -0.53
C LEU A 67 -12.99 11.86 -1.97
N ILE A 68 -12.62 13.10 -2.32
CA ILE A 68 -12.74 13.62 -3.70
C ILE A 68 -11.91 12.78 -4.66
N GLY A 69 -10.68 12.41 -4.28
CA GLY A 69 -9.78 11.58 -5.10
C GLY A 69 -10.36 10.19 -5.37
N VAL A 70 -10.94 9.54 -4.35
CA VAL A 70 -11.64 8.26 -4.51
C VAL A 70 -12.83 8.38 -5.46
N LEU A 71 -13.63 9.44 -5.34
CA LEU A 71 -14.77 9.69 -6.24
C LEU A 71 -14.31 9.92 -7.69
N ILE A 72 -13.28 10.76 -7.89
CA ILE A 72 -12.70 11.00 -9.23
C ILE A 72 -12.19 9.70 -9.83
N THR A 73 -11.42 8.93 -9.07
CA THR A 73 -10.88 7.64 -9.52
C THR A 73 -12.01 6.67 -9.86
N GLY A 74 -13.06 6.60 -9.02
CA GLY A 74 -14.24 5.78 -9.28
C GLY A 74 -14.94 6.15 -10.59
N ILE A 75 -15.12 7.43 -10.86
CA ILE A 75 -15.72 7.92 -12.13
C ILE A 75 -14.84 7.53 -13.33
N LEU A 76 -13.51 7.68 -13.21
CA LEU A 76 -12.57 7.32 -14.27
C LEU A 76 -12.58 5.81 -14.55
N VAL A 77 -12.71 4.98 -13.50
CA VAL A 77 -12.84 3.51 -13.63
C VAL A 77 -14.13 3.14 -14.32
N VAL A 78 -15.27 3.71 -13.92
CA VAL A 78 -16.58 3.43 -14.55
C VAL A 78 -16.59 3.85 -16.02
N LYS A 79 -15.91 4.95 -16.36
CA LYS A 79 -15.75 5.40 -17.75
C LYS A 79 -14.74 4.59 -18.56
N ASN A 80 -14.10 3.58 -17.98
CA ASN A 80 -13.07 2.74 -18.62
C ASN A 80 -11.91 3.55 -19.26
N ILE A 81 -11.52 4.67 -18.64
CA ILE A 81 -10.40 5.47 -19.13
C ILE A 81 -9.09 4.71 -18.86
N LYS A 82 -8.26 4.57 -19.90
CA LYS A 82 -6.94 3.90 -19.75
C LYS A 82 -6.07 4.68 -18.76
N GLY A 83 -5.49 3.98 -17.78
CA GLY A 83 -4.69 4.60 -16.73
C GLY A 83 -5.51 5.34 -15.67
N ASN A 84 -6.79 4.99 -15.49
CA ASN A 84 -7.74 5.62 -14.57
C ASN A 84 -7.18 5.84 -13.16
N ILE A 85 -6.51 4.84 -12.58
CA ILE A 85 -5.91 4.94 -11.24
C ILE A 85 -4.79 5.98 -11.23
N LEU A 86 -3.89 5.96 -12.24
CA LEU A 86 -2.81 6.94 -12.35
C LEU A 86 -3.36 8.36 -12.47
N TRP A 87 -4.35 8.56 -13.34
CA TRP A 87 -4.99 9.87 -13.49
C TRP A 87 -5.68 10.31 -12.21
N GLY A 88 -6.33 9.39 -11.49
CA GLY A 88 -6.94 9.68 -10.19
C GLY A 88 -5.91 10.19 -9.18
N ILE A 89 -4.75 9.52 -9.07
CA ILE A 89 -3.65 9.92 -8.20
C ILE A 89 -3.11 11.31 -8.59
N LEU A 90 -2.80 11.53 -9.88
CA LEU A 90 -2.24 12.78 -10.36
C LEU A 90 -3.18 13.96 -10.14
N ILE A 91 -4.46 13.79 -10.45
CA ILE A 91 -5.47 14.85 -10.25
C ILE A 91 -5.59 15.19 -8.76
N THR A 92 -5.65 14.18 -7.89
CA THR A 92 -5.74 14.40 -6.44
C THR A 92 -4.50 15.10 -5.90
N TRP A 93 -3.32 14.72 -6.39
CA TRP A 93 -2.07 15.38 -6.02
C TRP A 93 -2.03 16.85 -6.46
N ILE A 94 -2.44 17.16 -7.71
CA ILE A 94 -2.54 18.53 -8.21
C ILE A 94 -3.53 19.34 -7.36
N LEU A 95 -4.68 18.78 -7.01
CA LEU A 95 -5.63 19.42 -6.10
C LEU A 95 -5.02 19.70 -4.73
N GLY A 96 -4.21 18.77 -4.20
CA GLY A 96 -3.45 18.95 -2.96
C GLY A 96 -2.48 20.13 -3.04
N ILE A 97 -1.72 20.23 -4.14
CA ILE A 97 -0.81 21.36 -4.39
C ILE A 97 -1.59 22.69 -4.44
N ILE A 98 -2.71 22.73 -5.14
CA ILE A 98 -3.56 23.92 -5.19
C ILE A 98 -4.03 24.31 -3.78
N CYS A 99 -4.48 23.37 -2.98
CA CYS A 99 -4.90 23.64 -1.60
C CYS A 99 -3.76 24.17 -0.73
N GLU A 100 -2.54 23.67 -0.90
CA GLU A 100 -1.38 24.17 -0.17
C GLU A 100 -0.98 25.58 -0.60
N VAL A 101 -0.90 25.83 -1.92
CA VAL A 101 -0.56 27.17 -2.47
C VAL A 101 -1.61 28.22 -2.10
N THR A 102 -2.88 27.84 -2.05
CA THR A 102 -3.98 28.77 -1.63
C THR A 102 -4.07 28.95 -0.13
N GLY A 103 -3.27 28.22 0.67
CA GLY A 103 -3.29 28.29 2.13
C GLY A 103 -4.47 27.54 2.80
N LEU A 104 -5.28 26.82 2.01
CA LEU A 104 -6.34 25.96 2.54
C LEU A 104 -5.75 24.75 3.28
N TYR A 105 -4.69 24.15 2.73
CA TYR A 105 -3.93 23.10 3.40
C TYR A 105 -2.70 23.70 4.08
N GLN A 106 -2.53 23.41 5.36
CA GLN A 106 -1.39 23.84 6.15
C GLN A 106 -0.65 22.60 6.68
N PRO A 107 0.57 22.33 6.18
CA PRO A 107 1.38 21.22 6.68
C PRO A 107 1.63 21.35 8.18
N ASN A 108 1.48 20.26 8.92
CA ASN A 108 1.79 20.18 10.35
C ASN A 108 2.49 18.86 10.65
N ALA A 109 3.80 18.91 10.84
CA ALA A 109 4.64 17.73 11.07
C ALA A 109 4.27 17.00 12.38
N GLU A 110 3.76 17.70 13.41
CA GLU A 110 3.35 17.08 14.66
C GLU A 110 2.13 16.16 14.48
N LEU A 111 1.27 16.47 13.50
CA LEU A 111 0.11 15.66 13.14
C LEU A 111 0.43 14.64 12.02
N GLY A 112 1.70 14.57 11.59
CA GLY A 112 2.14 13.71 10.49
C GLY A 112 1.68 14.19 9.11
N MET A 113 1.34 15.49 8.97
CA MET A 113 0.90 16.10 7.71
C MET A 113 2.06 16.92 7.12
N PHE A 114 2.59 16.42 6.01
CA PHE A 114 3.74 17.03 5.34
C PHE A 114 3.31 17.82 4.10
N SER A 115 4.20 18.72 3.63
CA SER A 115 3.99 19.43 2.39
C SER A 115 3.84 18.47 1.21
N VAL A 116 2.90 18.74 0.31
CA VAL A 116 2.72 18.01 -0.95
C VAL A 116 3.55 18.63 -2.09
N LEU A 117 4.19 19.77 -1.83
CA LEU A 117 5.10 20.40 -2.78
C LEU A 117 6.42 19.60 -2.85
N PRO A 118 6.92 19.32 -4.07
CA PRO A 118 8.22 18.66 -4.21
C PRO A 118 9.33 19.57 -3.68
N ASP A 119 10.11 19.07 -2.74
CA ASP A 119 11.30 19.79 -2.25
C ASP A 119 12.52 19.44 -3.10
N PHE A 120 12.98 20.42 -3.88
CA PHE A 120 14.19 20.33 -4.69
C PHE A 120 15.39 21.00 -4.04
N SER A 121 15.29 21.44 -2.78
CA SER A 121 16.36 22.17 -2.10
C SER A 121 17.65 21.35 -1.92
N SER A 122 17.51 20.03 -1.76
CA SER A 122 18.63 19.10 -1.67
C SER A 122 19.19 18.65 -3.02
N GLY A 123 18.63 19.13 -4.15
CA GLY A 123 18.98 18.72 -5.52
C GLY A 123 18.61 17.27 -5.81
N PHE A 124 18.96 16.78 -7.00
CA PHE A 124 18.80 15.38 -7.41
C PHE A 124 19.96 14.52 -6.91
N GLY A 125 20.27 14.57 -5.62
CA GLY A 125 21.30 13.74 -5.03
C GLY A 125 20.79 12.32 -4.79
N ILE A 126 21.53 11.30 -5.28
CA ILE A 126 21.27 9.91 -4.90
C ILE A 126 21.67 9.75 -3.44
N GLN A 127 20.69 9.47 -2.57
CA GLN A 127 20.94 9.19 -1.16
C GLN A 127 21.84 7.94 -1.02
N SER A 128 22.86 8.03 -0.15
CA SER A 128 23.73 6.89 0.11
C SER A 128 22.96 5.78 0.82
N MET A 129 23.01 4.56 0.29
CA MET A 129 22.46 3.37 0.93
C MET A 129 23.42 2.76 1.99
N ALA A 130 24.59 3.35 2.22
CA ALA A 130 25.57 2.83 3.16
C ALA A 130 25.04 2.60 4.60
N PRO A 131 24.10 3.39 5.14
CA PRO A 131 23.53 3.15 6.46
C PRO A 131 22.69 1.88 6.56
N THR A 132 22.06 1.44 5.47
CA THR A 132 21.10 0.31 5.45
C THR A 132 21.68 -0.94 4.78
N PHE A 133 22.62 -0.75 3.85
CA PHE A 133 23.20 -1.84 3.07
C PHE A 133 23.90 -2.87 3.97
N PHE A 134 23.46 -4.11 3.86
CA PHE A 134 24.02 -5.27 4.59
C PHE A 134 24.05 -5.12 6.12
N LYS A 135 23.10 -4.40 6.71
CA LYS A 135 22.96 -4.17 8.16
C LYS A 135 22.04 -5.18 8.85
N MET A 136 21.96 -6.40 8.32
CA MET A 136 21.15 -7.46 8.90
C MET A 136 21.77 -7.93 10.22
N ASP A 137 20.95 -8.02 11.27
CA ASP A 137 21.34 -8.58 12.58
C ASP A 137 20.89 -10.05 12.66
N PHE A 138 21.85 -10.91 12.85
CA PHE A 138 21.64 -12.35 12.97
C PHE A 138 21.74 -12.87 14.41
N SER A 139 21.84 -12.01 15.40
CA SER A 139 22.10 -12.40 16.79
C SER A 139 20.98 -13.24 17.44
N GLY A 140 19.75 -13.13 16.95
CA GLY A 140 18.57 -13.83 17.51
C GLY A 140 18.03 -15.00 16.72
N ILE A 141 18.67 -15.44 15.64
CA ILE A 141 18.11 -16.42 14.66
C ILE A 141 17.79 -17.79 15.29
N LEU A 142 18.57 -18.22 16.29
CA LEU A 142 18.40 -19.54 16.92
C LEU A 142 17.36 -19.54 18.05
N SER A 143 16.64 -18.43 18.26
CA SER A 143 15.59 -18.38 19.27
C SER A 143 14.29 -19.01 18.75
N LEU A 144 13.56 -19.69 19.66
CA LEU A 144 12.24 -20.26 19.32
C LEU A 144 11.27 -19.18 18.85
N ASN A 145 11.34 -17.98 19.43
CA ASN A 145 10.55 -16.84 19.04
C ASN A 145 10.82 -16.42 17.57
N PHE A 146 12.09 -16.40 17.17
CA PHE A 146 12.46 -16.09 15.78
C PHE A 146 11.88 -17.11 14.80
N VAL A 147 11.96 -18.40 15.10
CA VAL A 147 11.40 -19.47 14.27
C VAL A 147 9.89 -19.29 14.11
N THR A 148 9.17 -18.99 15.21
CA THR A 148 7.73 -18.78 15.17
C THR A 148 7.35 -17.56 14.31
N ILE A 149 8.05 -16.46 14.50
CA ILE A 149 7.86 -15.21 13.74
C ILE A 149 8.19 -15.45 12.25
N MET A 150 9.29 -16.14 11.96
CA MET A 150 9.68 -16.49 10.58
C MET A 150 8.59 -17.31 9.87
N PHE A 151 8.00 -18.30 10.54
CA PHE A 151 6.90 -19.06 9.96
C PHE A 151 5.66 -18.20 9.74
N ALA A 152 5.31 -17.33 10.69
CA ALA A 152 4.17 -16.42 10.54
C ALA A 152 4.36 -15.49 9.33
N PHE A 153 5.51 -14.84 9.21
CA PHE A 153 5.83 -14.00 8.05
C PHE A 153 5.88 -14.78 6.74
N LEU A 154 6.42 -16.01 6.75
CA LEU A 154 6.42 -16.86 5.55
C LEU A 154 5.01 -17.16 5.05
N PHE A 155 4.07 -17.40 5.96
CA PHE A 155 2.66 -17.63 5.59
C PHE A 155 2.01 -16.36 5.05
N VAL A 156 2.23 -15.22 5.72
CA VAL A 156 1.68 -13.92 5.27
C VAL A 156 2.21 -13.59 3.88
N ASP A 157 3.53 -13.62 3.68
CA ASP A 157 4.20 -13.37 2.39
C ASP A 157 3.68 -14.30 1.29
N MET A 158 3.53 -15.59 1.61
CA MET A 158 3.02 -16.56 0.64
C MET A 158 1.59 -16.24 0.21
N PHE A 159 0.69 -15.91 1.13
CA PHE A 159 -0.69 -15.60 0.79
C PHE A 159 -0.83 -14.25 0.10
N ASP A 160 -0.03 -13.27 0.48
CA ASP A 160 0.00 -11.95 -0.17
C ASP A 160 0.47 -12.05 -1.63
N THR A 161 1.60 -12.72 -1.86
CA THR A 161 2.10 -13.00 -3.22
C THR A 161 1.08 -13.79 -4.06
N LEU A 162 0.41 -14.78 -3.46
CA LEU A 162 -0.60 -15.57 -4.17
C LEU A 162 -1.80 -14.72 -4.57
N GLY A 163 -2.30 -13.89 -3.66
CA GLY A 163 -3.47 -13.05 -3.89
C GLY A 163 -3.20 -11.97 -4.94
N THR A 164 -2.05 -11.32 -4.85
CA THR A 164 -1.64 -10.28 -5.82
C THR A 164 -1.37 -10.87 -7.20
N LEU A 165 -0.63 -11.97 -7.31
CA LEU A 165 -0.35 -12.62 -8.59
C LEU A 165 -1.64 -13.06 -9.30
N ILE A 166 -2.59 -13.67 -8.56
CA ILE A 166 -3.86 -14.10 -9.16
C ILE A 166 -4.72 -12.88 -9.51
N GLY A 167 -4.82 -11.90 -8.63
CA GLY A 167 -5.60 -10.70 -8.86
C GLY A 167 -5.13 -9.94 -10.10
N VAL A 168 -3.82 -9.69 -10.20
CA VAL A 168 -3.22 -9.02 -11.36
C VAL A 168 -3.34 -9.86 -12.64
N ALA A 169 -3.02 -11.15 -12.57
CA ALA A 169 -3.10 -12.05 -13.73
C ALA A 169 -4.52 -12.20 -14.26
N SER A 170 -5.51 -12.26 -13.36
CA SER A 170 -6.93 -12.28 -13.73
C SER A 170 -7.35 -10.99 -14.43
N LYS A 171 -6.91 -9.84 -13.91
CA LYS A 171 -7.24 -8.53 -14.51
C LYS A 171 -6.53 -8.28 -15.85
N ALA A 172 -5.35 -8.90 -16.04
CA ALA A 172 -4.55 -8.80 -17.26
C ALA A 172 -4.84 -9.89 -18.29
N ASP A 173 -5.87 -10.73 -18.07
CA ASP A 173 -6.22 -11.88 -18.93
C ASP A 173 -5.06 -12.84 -19.16
N MET A 174 -4.18 -13.03 -18.16
CA MET A 174 -3.01 -13.90 -18.21
C MET A 174 -3.26 -15.31 -17.68
N LEU A 175 -4.46 -15.58 -17.15
CA LEU A 175 -4.83 -16.91 -16.68
C LEU A 175 -5.19 -17.82 -17.86
N ASP A 176 -4.85 -19.11 -17.74
CA ASP A 176 -5.29 -20.12 -18.70
C ASP A 176 -6.79 -20.47 -18.54
N LYS A 177 -7.28 -21.38 -19.40
CA LYS A 177 -8.69 -21.83 -19.39
C LYS A 177 -9.09 -22.50 -18.07
N ASP A 178 -8.13 -23.05 -17.34
CA ASP A 178 -8.31 -23.68 -16.03
C ASP A 178 -8.13 -22.68 -14.87
N GLY A 179 -7.98 -21.39 -15.16
CA GLY A 179 -7.74 -20.33 -14.17
C GLY A 179 -6.36 -20.40 -13.52
N LYS A 180 -5.39 -21.08 -14.13
CA LYS A 180 -4.02 -21.16 -13.63
C LYS A 180 -3.14 -20.12 -14.29
N LEU A 181 -2.16 -19.60 -13.55
CA LEU A 181 -1.17 -18.69 -14.08
C LEU A 181 -0.05 -19.48 -14.78
N PRO A 182 0.13 -19.35 -16.11
CA PRO A 182 1.25 -19.93 -16.80
C PRO A 182 2.57 -19.41 -16.24
N LYS A 183 3.57 -20.30 -16.12
CA LYS A 183 4.92 -19.95 -15.62
C LYS A 183 4.96 -19.38 -14.17
N ILE A 184 4.01 -19.74 -13.35
CA ILE A 184 3.92 -19.29 -11.94
C ILE A 184 5.23 -19.52 -11.18
N ARG A 185 5.98 -20.59 -11.50
CA ARG A 185 7.28 -20.87 -10.88
C ARG A 185 8.28 -19.74 -11.10
N GLY A 186 8.31 -19.16 -12.31
CA GLY A 186 9.16 -18.02 -12.62
C GLY A 186 8.75 -16.77 -11.85
N ALA A 187 7.46 -16.49 -11.74
CA ALA A 187 6.93 -15.36 -10.98
C ALA A 187 7.28 -15.47 -9.49
N LEU A 188 7.03 -16.63 -8.89
CA LEU A 188 7.37 -16.89 -7.46
C LEU A 188 8.89 -16.85 -7.19
N LEU A 189 9.72 -17.24 -8.18
CA LEU A 189 11.17 -17.15 -8.03
C LEU A 189 11.65 -15.71 -8.13
N SER A 190 11.08 -14.93 -9.04
CA SER A 190 11.40 -13.50 -9.19
C SER A 190 11.05 -12.72 -7.92
N ASP A 191 9.88 -12.99 -7.34
CA ASP A 191 9.43 -12.42 -6.08
C ASP A 191 10.39 -12.76 -4.92
N ALA A 192 10.73 -14.03 -4.75
CA ALA A 192 11.66 -14.47 -3.71
C ALA A 192 13.08 -13.87 -3.85
N ILE A 193 13.57 -13.69 -5.07
CA ILE A 193 14.84 -13.03 -5.34
C ILE A 193 14.73 -11.54 -5.02
N GLY A 194 13.66 -10.89 -5.46
CA GLY A 194 13.39 -9.48 -5.19
C GLY A 194 13.35 -9.17 -3.69
N THR A 195 12.59 -9.95 -2.93
CA THR A 195 12.50 -9.86 -1.47
C THR A 195 13.87 -10.04 -0.79
N SER A 196 14.63 -11.05 -1.23
CA SER A 196 15.97 -11.31 -0.67
C SER A 196 16.95 -10.17 -0.96
N LEU A 197 16.94 -9.64 -2.17
CA LEU A 197 17.77 -8.48 -2.54
C LEU A 197 17.32 -7.22 -1.79
N GLY A 198 16.00 -7.00 -1.64
CA GLY A 198 15.45 -5.92 -0.85
C GLY A 198 15.96 -5.93 0.59
N ALA A 199 15.98 -7.10 1.23
CA ALA A 199 16.52 -7.26 2.57
C ALA A 199 18.02 -6.90 2.66
N VAL A 200 18.83 -7.25 1.66
CA VAL A 200 20.26 -6.88 1.59
C VAL A 200 20.44 -5.38 1.47
N PHE A 201 19.58 -4.71 0.69
CA PHE A 201 19.61 -3.24 0.55
C PHE A 201 18.98 -2.50 1.74
N GLY A 202 18.31 -3.21 2.64
CA GLY A 202 17.61 -2.62 3.78
C GLY A 202 16.34 -1.90 3.39
N THR A 203 15.72 -2.29 2.29
CA THR A 203 14.40 -1.80 1.87
C THR A 203 13.30 -2.61 2.54
N SER A 204 12.11 -2.00 2.68
CA SER A 204 10.92 -2.76 3.06
C SER A 204 10.61 -3.80 1.99
N THR A 205 10.26 -4.99 2.43
CA THR A 205 9.69 -6.01 1.54
C THR A 205 8.20 -5.74 1.39
N THR A 206 7.70 -5.77 0.20
CA THR A 206 6.27 -5.68 -0.14
C THR A 206 5.74 -7.02 -0.54
#